data_f3c1b377f416b6aaf210368ddb2acb60
#
_entry.id   f3c1b377f416b6aaf210368ddb2acb60
#
_cell.length_a   1.000
_cell.length_b   1.000
_cell.length_c   1.000
_cell.angle_alpha   90.00
_cell.angle_beta   90.00
_cell.angle_gamma   90.00
#
_symmetry.space_group_name_H-M   'P 1'
#
loop_
_entity.id
_entity.type
_entity.pdbx_description
1 polymer ?
#
loop_
_entity_poly.entity_id
_entity_poly.type
_entity_poly.pdbx_seq_one_letter_code
_entity_poly.pdbx_strand_id
1 'polypeptide(L)'
;MAKVVDRTGERNINNFGSEIVITGCRKAIDIDVYFPEYDWIVRNVQYGNFKKGNVKCPYEPSICGIGYIGEGEYKVSENGKQTKCYNVWYDMLKRCYDEKCQEKHPTYKDCKVSEEFHNFQDFGKWFDNNYYEIEGEKMCLDKDILVKHNKIYSPENCIFVPQTINNLFVKKDKNRGNSVIGTSLRKNNKCIV
;
A
#
# COMPACT_ATOMS: atom_id res chain seq x y z
N MET A 1 10.95 42.42 -19.30
CA MET A 1 10.28 41.14 -18.92
C MET A 1 11.07 39.99 -19.56
N ALA A 2 11.45 38.95 -18.81
CA ALA A 2 12.11 37.80 -19.41
C ALA A 2 11.13 37.11 -20.36
N LYS A 3 11.62 36.78 -21.58
CA LYS A 3 10.85 36.10 -22.63
C LYS A 3 10.49 34.70 -22.10
N VAL A 4 9.21 34.35 -22.06
CA VAL A 4 8.77 33.00 -21.75
C VAL A 4 9.20 32.06 -22.86
N VAL A 5 9.95 31.04 -22.55
CA VAL A 5 10.35 30.01 -23.50
C VAL A 5 9.20 29.00 -23.58
N ASP A 6 8.58 28.86 -24.75
CA ASP A 6 7.57 27.83 -24.99
C ASP A 6 8.24 26.47 -25.05
N ARG A 7 7.77 25.52 -24.25
CA ARG A 7 8.28 24.16 -24.11
C ARG A 7 7.19 23.11 -24.42
N THR A 8 6.08 23.55 -25.00
CA THR A 8 4.98 22.67 -25.39
C THR A 8 5.49 21.60 -26.37
N GLY A 9 5.15 20.35 -26.10
CA GLY A 9 5.60 19.18 -26.86
C GLY A 9 6.93 18.56 -26.35
N GLU A 10 7.63 19.18 -25.39
CA GLU A 10 8.82 18.55 -24.77
C GLU A 10 8.41 17.29 -24.03
N ARG A 11 9.19 16.20 -24.21
CA ARG A 11 8.95 14.88 -23.62
C ARG A 11 10.05 14.53 -22.62
N ASN A 12 9.69 13.75 -21.61
CA ASN A 12 10.63 13.16 -20.64
C ASN A 12 10.04 11.84 -20.11
N ILE A 13 10.83 11.11 -19.34
CA ILE A 13 10.39 9.95 -18.58
C ILE A 13 10.41 10.34 -17.09
N ASN A 14 9.35 10.04 -16.36
CA ASN A 14 9.34 10.28 -14.93
C ASN A 14 10.14 9.21 -14.16
N ASN A 15 10.30 9.40 -12.85
CA ASN A 15 11.08 8.50 -12.01
C ASN A 15 10.42 7.12 -11.76
N PHE A 16 9.21 6.91 -12.28
CA PHE A 16 8.49 5.63 -12.23
C PHE A 16 8.43 4.92 -13.59
N GLY A 17 9.00 5.53 -14.64
CA GLY A 17 9.11 4.95 -15.97
C GLY A 17 8.04 5.40 -16.97
N SER A 18 7.08 6.23 -16.56
CA SER A 18 6.02 6.74 -17.46
C SER A 18 6.51 7.90 -18.33
N GLU A 19 6.09 7.90 -19.59
CA GLU A 19 6.30 9.05 -20.48
C GLU A 19 5.47 10.24 -20.00
N ILE A 20 6.08 11.44 -20.03
CA ILE A 20 5.44 12.70 -19.68
C ILE A 20 5.70 13.74 -20.77
N VAL A 21 4.67 14.53 -21.11
CA VAL A 21 4.69 15.49 -22.19
C VAL A 21 4.16 16.85 -21.71
N ILE A 22 4.87 17.93 -22.00
CA ILE A 22 4.37 19.28 -21.72
C ILE A 22 3.28 19.63 -22.73
N THR A 23 2.06 19.89 -22.26
CA THR A 23 0.91 20.29 -23.09
C THR A 23 0.53 21.75 -22.94
N GLY A 24 1.06 22.42 -21.93
CA GLY A 24 0.87 23.85 -21.72
C GLY A 24 2.08 24.47 -20.99
N CYS A 25 2.52 25.64 -21.45
CA CYS A 25 3.67 26.32 -20.88
C CYS A 25 3.36 27.81 -20.70
N ARG A 26 2.94 28.25 -19.52
CA ARG A 26 2.68 29.65 -19.18
C ARG A 26 3.92 30.33 -18.62
N LYS A 27 4.66 29.65 -17.77
CA LYS A 27 5.94 30.08 -17.15
C LYS A 27 6.76 28.84 -16.78
N ALA A 28 8.05 29.01 -16.49
CA ALA A 28 8.90 27.93 -16.03
C ALA A 28 8.43 27.26 -14.70
N ILE A 29 7.63 27.97 -13.92
CA ILE A 29 7.04 27.47 -12.66
C ILE A 29 5.57 27.05 -12.81
N ASP A 30 5.02 27.09 -14.03
CA ASP A 30 3.61 26.84 -14.32
C ASP A 30 3.46 26.24 -15.72
N ILE A 31 3.64 24.91 -15.78
CA ILE A 31 3.43 24.09 -16.97
C ILE A 31 2.38 23.02 -16.67
N ASP A 32 1.74 22.52 -17.72
CA ASP A 32 0.86 21.35 -17.65
C ASP A 32 1.58 20.15 -18.25
N VAL A 33 1.54 19.03 -17.54
CA VAL A 33 2.22 17.79 -17.91
C VAL A 33 1.19 16.69 -18.11
N TYR A 34 1.16 16.13 -19.30
CA TYR A 34 0.27 15.05 -19.71
C TYR A 34 0.98 13.71 -19.60
N PHE A 35 0.27 12.72 -19.09
CA PHE A 35 0.66 11.32 -19.01
C PHE A 35 -0.15 10.52 -20.03
N PRO A 36 0.42 10.19 -21.21
CA PRO A 36 -0.32 9.51 -22.28
C PRO A 36 -0.90 8.14 -21.86
N GLU A 37 -0.16 7.39 -21.04
CA GLU A 37 -0.56 6.06 -20.58
C GLU A 37 -1.83 6.06 -19.72
N TYR A 38 -2.05 7.15 -18.96
CA TYR A 38 -3.18 7.28 -18.02
C TYR A 38 -4.26 8.26 -18.50
N ASP A 39 -4.07 8.87 -19.66
CA ASP A 39 -4.90 9.99 -20.16
C ASP A 39 -5.11 11.09 -19.10
N TRP A 40 -4.02 11.50 -18.46
CA TRP A 40 -4.07 12.36 -17.28
C TRP A 40 -3.18 13.60 -17.41
N ILE A 41 -3.67 14.75 -16.92
CA ILE A 41 -2.91 16.01 -16.94
C ILE A 41 -2.66 16.48 -15.50
N VAL A 42 -1.40 16.64 -15.16
CA VAL A 42 -0.97 17.33 -13.92
C VAL A 42 -0.69 18.80 -14.24
N ARG A 43 -1.40 19.69 -13.57
CA ARG A 43 -1.32 21.15 -13.79
C ARG A 43 -0.38 21.83 -12.80
N ASN A 44 0.04 23.05 -13.13
CA ASN A 44 0.86 23.92 -12.27
C ASN A 44 2.19 23.27 -11.83
N VAL A 45 2.81 22.49 -12.70
CA VAL A 45 4.10 21.83 -12.46
C VAL A 45 5.23 22.82 -12.70
N GLN A 46 6.26 22.76 -11.86
CA GLN A 46 7.52 23.47 -12.13
C GLN A 46 8.33 22.71 -13.18
N TYR A 47 8.86 23.40 -14.20
CA TYR A 47 9.70 22.80 -15.24
C TYR A 47 10.91 22.03 -14.65
N GLY A 48 11.49 22.53 -13.54
CA GLY A 48 12.57 21.82 -12.85
C GLY A 48 12.17 20.42 -12.37
N ASN A 49 10.92 20.25 -11.93
CA ASN A 49 10.39 18.92 -11.54
C ASN A 49 10.17 18.03 -12.76
N PHE A 50 9.65 18.60 -13.87
CA PHE A 50 9.53 17.89 -15.13
C PHE A 50 10.88 17.37 -15.61
N LYS A 51 11.91 18.22 -15.64
CA LYS A 51 13.28 17.82 -16.06
C LYS A 51 13.90 16.73 -15.19
N LYS A 52 13.57 16.71 -13.90
CA LYS A 52 14.06 15.70 -12.95
C LYS A 52 13.19 14.42 -12.92
N GLY A 53 12.11 14.37 -13.71
CA GLY A 53 11.15 13.26 -13.64
C GLY A 53 10.32 13.21 -12.35
N ASN A 54 10.26 14.30 -11.57
CA ASN A 54 9.56 14.34 -10.28
C ASN A 54 8.06 14.69 -10.42
N VAL A 55 7.45 14.38 -11.56
CA VAL A 55 6.01 14.56 -11.77
C VAL A 55 5.34 13.19 -11.61
N LYS A 56 4.27 13.13 -10.83
CA LYS A 56 3.54 11.89 -10.53
C LYS A 56 2.13 11.97 -11.05
N CYS A 57 1.66 10.89 -11.65
CA CYS A 57 0.25 10.66 -11.93
C CYS A 57 -0.40 9.98 -10.71
N PRO A 58 -1.60 10.39 -10.27
CA PRO A 58 -2.31 9.69 -9.19
C PRO A 58 -2.64 8.23 -9.53
N TYR A 59 -2.75 7.89 -10.80
CA TYR A 59 -3.09 6.53 -11.30
C TYR A 59 -1.87 5.66 -11.61
N GLU A 60 -0.67 6.21 -11.49
CA GLU A 60 0.58 5.47 -11.73
C GLU A 60 0.89 4.52 -10.56
N PRO A 61 1.21 3.23 -10.82
CA PRO A 61 1.52 2.24 -9.78
C PRO A 61 2.85 2.54 -9.10
N SER A 62 2.89 3.59 -8.31
CA SER A 62 4.10 4.09 -7.65
C SER A 62 4.40 3.44 -6.29
N ILE A 63 3.48 2.63 -5.77
CA ILE A 63 3.60 1.98 -4.46
C ILE A 63 3.79 0.47 -4.65
N CYS A 64 4.98 -0.02 -4.30
CA CYS A 64 5.37 -1.43 -4.47
C CYS A 64 5.13 -1.97 -5.89
N GLY A 65 5.15 -1.10 -6.92
CA GLY A 65 4.94 -1.45 -8.33
C GLY A 65 3.50 -1.82 -8.71
N ILE A 66 2.55 -1.78 -7.79
CA ILE A 66 1.16 -2.19 -8.00
C ILE A 66 0.17 -1.13 -7.54
N GLY A 67 0.39 -0.56 -6.35
CA GLY A 67 -0.55 0.37 -5.74
C GLY A 67 -0.43 1.80 -6.30
N TYR A 68 -1.56 2.48 -6.42
CA TYR A 68 -1.63 3.88 -6.80
C TYR A 68 -2.61 4.65 -5.89
N ILE A 69 -2.39 5.97 -5.80
CA ILE A 69 -3.13 6.79 -4.83
C ILE A 69 -4.56 7.07 -5.29
N GLY A 70 -4.77 7.24 -6.60
CA GLY A 70 -6.06 7.65 -7.15
C GLY A 70 -6.42 9.10 -6.81
N GLU A 71 -7.58 9.53 -7.27
CA GLU A 71 -8.22 10.79 -6.87
C GLU A 71 -9.41 10.53 -5.96
N GLY A 72 -9.50 11.29 -4.88
CA GLY A 72 -10.59 11.16 -3.92
C GLY A 72 -10.30 11.88 -2.60
N GLU A 73 -11.08 11.58 -1.59
CA GLU A 73 -11.05 12.26 -0.29
C GLU A 73 -10.02 11.68 0.68
N TYR A 74 -9.58 10.43 0.47
CA TYR A 74 -8.64 9.77 1.38
C TYR A 74 -7.23 10.30 1.21
N LYS A 75 -6.69 10.85 2.29
CA LYS A 75 -5.37 11.46 2.31
C LYS A 75 -4.29 10.49 2.77
N VAL A 76 -3.16 10.55 2.11
CA VAL A 76 -1.94 9.82 2.52
C VAL A 76 -1.45 10.29 3.88
N SER A 77 -1.53 11.61 4.13
CA SER A 77 -1.06 12.21 5.38
C SER A 77 -1.93 13.38 5.82
N GLU A 78 -2.04 13.55 7.14
CA GLU A 78 -2.66 14.70 7.80
C GLU A 78 -1.76 15.22 8.91
N ASN A 79 -1.65 16.56 9.01
CA ASN A 79 -0.80 17.22 10.02
C ASN A 79 0.66 16.69 10.06
N GLY A 80 1.23 16.36 8.88
CA GLY A 80 2.59 15.86 8.74
C GLY A 80 2.80 14.39 9.15
N LYS A 81 1.72 13.65 9.47
CA LYS A 81 1.77 12.23 9.80
C LYS A 81 0.96 11.42 8.79
N GLN A 82 1.44 10.24 8.44
CA GLN A 82 0.66 9.32 7.61
C GLN A 82 -0.63 8.91 8.33
N THR A 83 -1.71 8.83 7.56
CA THR A 83 -3.00 8.38 8.09
C THR A 83 -2.95 6.90 8.44
N LYS A 84 -3.79 6.48 9.39
CA LYS A 84 -3.92 5.06 9.76
C LYS A 84 -4.33 4.20 8.56
N CYS A 85 -5.30 4.66 7.80
CA CYS A 85 -5.77 4.00 6.58
C CYS A 85 -4.62 3.76 5.59
N TYR A 86 -3.84 4.81 5.29
CA TYR A 86 -2.70 4.70 4.39
C TYR A 86 -1.63 3.72 4.91
N ASN A 87 -1.32 3.76 6.21
CA ASN A 87 -0.34 2.83 6.79
C ASN A 87 -0.77 1.37 6.65
N VAL A 88 -2.04 1.06 6.90
CA VAL A 88 -2.57 -0.31 6.74
C VAL A 88 -2.50 -0.75 5.28
N TRP A 89 -2.91 0.10 4.34
CA TRP A 89 -2.86 -0.17 2.91
C TRP A 89 -1.42 -0.37 2.40
N TYR A 90 -0.52 0.53 2.77
CA TYR A 90 0.89 0.45 2.42
C TYR A 90 1.54 -0.84 2.96
N ASP A 91 1.30 -1.16 4.23
CA ASP A 91 1.83 -2.38 4.86
C ASP A 91 1.30 -3.65 4.20
N MET A 92 0.04 -3.67 3.75
CA MET A 92 -0.55 -4.78 2.98
C MET A 92 0.19 -4.98 1.65
N LEU A 93 0.38 -3.92 0.85
CA LEU A 93 1.11 -3.98 -0.40
C LEU A 93 2.57 -4.39 -0.19
N LYS A 94 3.22 -3.81 0.81
CA LYS A 94 4.61 -4.11 1.16
C LYS A 94 4.81 -5.58 1.52
N ARG A 95 3.90 -6.20 2.28
CA ARG A 95 3.96 -7.63 2.59
C ARG A 95 3.91 -8.49 1.33
N CYS A 96 3.10 -8.11 0.34
CA CYS A 96 2.89 -8.90 -0.87
C CYS A 96 3.95 -8.68 -1.95
N TYR A 97 4.59 -7.50 -2.02
CA TYR A 97 5.39 -7.12 -3.17
C TYR A 97 6.79 -6.55 -2.87
N ASP A 98 7.13 -6.32 -1.59
CA ASP A 98 8.48 -5.88 -1.22
C ASP A 98 9.37 -7.08 -0.90
N GLU A 99 10.42 -7.29 -1.69
CA GLU A 99 11.34 -8.43 -1.54
C GLU A 99 11.98 -8.49 -0.15
N LYS A 100 12.42 -7.34 0.39
CA LYS A 100 13.06 -7.28 1.71
C LYS A 100 12.08 -7.63 2.84
N CYS A 101 10.79 -7.30 2.65
CA CYS A 101 9.75 -7.70 3.59
C CYS A 101 9.51 -9.21 3.51
N GLN A 102 9.47 -9.79 2.31
CA GLN A 102 9.27 -11.22 2.08
C GLN A 102 10.45 -12.07 2.54
N GLU A 103 11.68 -11.58 2.44
CA GLU A 103 12.87 -12.24 3.02
C GLU A 103 12.72 -12.42 4.54
N LYS A 104 12.22 -11.40 5.24
CA LYS A 104 11.97 -11.44 6.69
C LYS A 104 10.73 -12.25 7.07
N HIS A 105 9.75 -12.26 6.19
CA HIS A 105 8.45 -12.88 6.40
C HIS A 105 8.04 -13.76 5.20
N PRO A 106 8.68 -14.93 5.00
CA PRO A 106 8.49 -15.77 3.81
C PRO A 106 7.05 -16.26 3.61
N THR A 107 6.21 -16.21 4.64
CA THR A 107 4.79 -16.59 4.55
C THR A 107 3.96 -15.71 3.63
N TYR A 108 4.46 -14.49 3.31
CA TYR A 108 3.80 -13.57 2.39
C TYR A 108 4.24 -13.70 0.92
N LYS A 109 5.24 -14.55 0.62
CA LYS A 109 5.82 -14.66 -0.73
C LYS A 109 4.81 -14.92 -1.84
N ASP A 110 3.76 -15.69 -1.55
CA ASP A 110 2.71 -16.02 -2.52
C ASP A 110 1.42 -15.21 -2.32
N CYS A 111 1.47 -14.21 -1.44
CA CYS A 111 0.30 -13.36 -1.19
C CYS A 111 0.16 -12.31 -2.30
N LYS A 112 -1.09 -12.02 -2.64
CA LYS A 112 -1.48 -11.01 -3.63
C LYS A 112 -2.52 -10.06 -3.03
N VAL A 113 -2.67 -8.94 -3.68
CA VAL A 113 -3.71 -7.96 -3.39
C VAL A 113 -4.64 -7.92 -4.60
N SER A 114 -5.95 -7.92 -4.39
CA SER A 114 -6.94 -7.82 -5.47
C SER A 114 -6.91 -6.43 -6.11
N GLU A 115 -7.39 -6.33 -7.35
CA GLU A 115 -7.37 -5.08 -8.12
C GLU A 115 -8.13 -3.95 -7.41
N GLU A 116 -9.22 -4.27 -6.69
CA GLU A 116 -10.00 -3.31 -5.93
C GLU A 116 -9.18 -2.60 -4.85
N PHE A 117 -8.15 -3.27 -4.31
CA PHE A 117 -7.27 -2.70 -3.31
C PHE A 117 -5.98 -2.10 -3.88
N HIS A 118 -5.77 -2.10 -5.20
CA HIS A 118 -4.65 -1.38 -5.81
C HIS A 118 -4.84 0.14 -5.72
N ASN A 119 -6.08 0.62 -5.80
CA ASN A 119 -6.43 2.03 -5.62
C ASN A 119 -6.60 2.36 -4.14
N PHE A 120 -5.81 3.31 -3.63
CA PHE A 120 -5.91 3.74 -2.23
C PHE A 120 -7.27 4.34 -1.89
N GLN A 121 -7.95 5.02 -2.83
CA GLN A 121 -9.29 5.58 -2.58
C GLN A 121 -10.34 4.50 -2.38
N ASP A 122 -10.29 3.41 -3.13
CA ASP A 122 -11.23 2.30 -2.99
C ASP A 122 -10.96 1.50 -1.71
N PHE A 123 -9.67 1.28 -1.39
CA PHE A 123 -9.30 0.74 -0.08
C PHE A 123 -9.79 1.63 1.06
N GLY A 124 -9.69 2.95 0.94
CA GLY A 124 -10.15 3.91 1.94
C GLY A 124 -11.64 3.78 2.23
N LYS A 125 -12.47 3.69 1.18
CA LYS A 125 -13.93 3.45 1.32
C LYS A 125 -14.22 2.14 2.06
N TRP A 126 -13.50 1.08 1.68
CA TRP A 126 -13.62 -0.22 2.35
C TRP A 126 -13.16 -0.15 3.80
N PHE A 127 -12.04 0.56 4.07
CA PHE A 127 -11.49 0.75 5.40
C PHE A 127 -12.53 1.40 6.33
N ASP A 128 -13.16 2.50 5.94
CA ASP A 128 -14.13 3.22 6.75
C ASP A 128 -15.36 2.36 7.12
N ASN A 129 -15.75 1.45 6.23
CA ASN A 129 -16.88 0.54 6.47
C ASN A 129 -16.54 -0.68 7.33
N ASN A 130 -15.25 -1.00 7.47
CA ASN A 130 -14.83 -2.27 8.11
C ASN A 130 -13.89 -2.06 9.31
N TYR A 131 -13.25 -0.89 9.43
CA TYR A 131 -12.33 -0.61 10.53
C TYR A 131 -13.09 -0.19 11.79
N TYR A 132 -12.65 -0.71 12.91
CA TYR A 132 -13.11 -0.31 14.24
C TYR A 132 -11.95 -0.31 15.23
N GLU A 133 -12.13 0.34 16.37
CA GLU A 133 -11.14 0.41 17.43
C GLU A 133 -11.66 -0.26 18.70
N ILE A 134 -10.76 -0.95 19.37
CA ILE A 134 -10.98 -1.46 20.74
C ILE A 134 -9.93 -0.79 21.62
N GLU A 135 -10.36 -0.21 22.73
CA GLU A 135 -9.47 0.46 23.67
C GLU A 135 -8.38 -0.48 24.17
N GLY A 136 -7.13 -0.02 24.10
CA GLY A 136 -5.95 -0.82 24.49
C GLY A 136 -5.51 -1.89 23.50
N GLU A 137 -6.23 -2.10 22.39
CA GLU A 137 -5.91 -3.13 21.39
C GLU A 137 -5.36 -2.51 20.09
N LYS A 138 -4.34 -3.17 19.54
CA LYS A 138 -3.88 -2.88 18.18
C LYS A 138 -4.69 -3.70 17.19
N MET A 139 -5.35 -3.04 16.25
CA MET A 139 -6.10 -3.71 15.17
C MET A 139 -5.17 -4.13 14.05
N CYS A 140 -5.37 -5.34 13.53
CA CYS A 140 -4.61 -5.93 12.42
C CYS A 140 -5.54 -6.31 11.28
N LEU A 141 -5.12 -5.99 10.06
CA LEU A 141 -5.75 -6.51 8.85
C LEU A 141 -5.32 -7.96 8.64
N ASP A 142 -6.27 -8.86 8.62
CA ASP A 142 -6.07 -10.28 8.34
C ASP A 142 -6.85 -10.72 7.10
N LYS A 143 -6.31 -11.68 6.34
CA LYS A 143 -6.86 -12.17 5.06
C LYS A 143 -7.26 -13.64 5.09
N ASP A 144 -6.85 -14.40 6.12
CA ASP A 144 -6.99 -15.86 6.14
C ASP A 144 -7.78 -16.40 7.35
N ILE A 145 -8.27 -15.52 8.23
CA ILE A 145 -9.21 -15.88 9.29
C ILE A 145 -10.57 -16.27 8.71
N LEU A 146 -11.11 -15.51 7.75
CA LEU A 146 -12.39 -15.83 7.13
C LEU A 146 -12.30 -17.04 6.21
N VAL A 147 -11.22 -17.14 5.44
CA VAL A 147 -10.98 -18.25 4.50
C VAL A 147 -9.60 -18.82 4.77
N LYS A 148 -9.57 -19.98 5.42
CA LYS A 148 -8.32 -20.63 5.84
C LYS A 148 -7.38 -20.86 4.65
N HIS A 149 -6.09 -20.52 4.83
CA HIS A 149 -5.04 -20.61 3.81
C HIS A 149 -5.23 -19.66 2.59
N ASN A 150 -6.13 -18.69 2.69
CA ASN A 150 -6.25 -17.67 1.67
C ASN A 150 -4.92 -16.88 1.52
N LYS A 151 -4.59 -16.53 0.27
CA LYS A 151 -3.38 -15.79 -0.08
C LYS A 151 -3.68 -14.43 -0.73
N ILE A 152 -4.95 -14.04 -0.81
CA ILE A 152 -5.39 -12.82 -1.50
C ILE A 152 -5.99 -11.85 -0.48
N TYR A 153 -5.44 -10.65 -0.41
CA TYR A 153 -6.10 -9.53 0.25
C TYR A 153 -7.17 -8.96 -0.68
N SER A 154 -8.42 -9.06 -0.29
CA SER A 154 -9.57 -8.55 -1.06
C SER A 154 -10.67 -8.08 -0.11
N PRO A 155 -11.65 -7.28 -0.58
CA PRO A 155 -12.79 -6.83 0.23
C PRO A 155 -13.54 -7.95 0.94
N GLU A 156 -13.67 -9.12 0.28
CA GLU A 156 -14.44 -10.26 0.80
C GLU A 156 -13.66 -11.11 1.80
N ASN A 157 -12.34 -11.14 1.67
CA ASN A 157 -11.49 -12.04 2.45
C ASN A 157 -10.82 -11.36 3.65
N CYS A 158 -10.82 -10.03 3.66
CA CYS A 158 -10.14 -9.26 4.70
C CYS A 158 -11.08 -8.88 5.85
N ILE A 159 -10.53 -8.92 7.05
CA ILE A 159 -11.21 -8.48 8.27
C ILE A 159 -10.21 -7.78 9.19
N PHE A 160 -10.67 -6.80 9.97
CA PHE A 160 -9.89 -6.25 11.07
C PHE A 160 -10.15 -7.06 12.34
N VAL A 161 -9.07 -7.44 13.01
CA VAL A 161 -9.14 -8.14 14.30
C VAL A 161 -8.11 -7.58 15.28
N PRO A 162 -8.36 -7.62 16.59
CA PRO A 162 -7.35 -7.33 17.60
C PRO A 162 -6.10 -8.20 17.42
N GLN A 163 -4.92 -7.63 17.69
CA GLN A 163 -3.66 -8.37 17.63
C GLN A 163 -3.67 -9.61 18.54
N THR A 164 -4.32 -9.54 19.69
CA THR A 164 -4.53 -10.65 20.61
C THR A 164 -5.23 -11.82 19.93
N ILE A 165 -6.31 -11.55 19.20
CA ILE A 165 -7.05 -12.55 18.42
C ILE A 165 -6.21 -13.06 17.25
N ASN A 166 -5.57 -12.17 16.48
CA ASN A 166 -4.71 -12.57 15.37
C ASN A 166 -3.60 -13.53 15.81
N ASN A 167 -3.01 -13.30 16.97
CA ASN A 167 -1.96 -14.16 17.53
C ASN A 167 -2.42 -15.60 17.84
N LEU A 168 -3.72 -15.84 18.06
CA LEU A 168 -4.25 -17.20 18.28
C LEU A 168 -4.18 -18.04 17.01
N PHE A 169 -4.30 -17.40 15.84
CA PHE A 169 -4.26 -18.10 14.55
C PHE A 169 -2.84 -18.23 13.98
N VAL A 170 -1.85 -17.51 14.54
CA VAL A 170 -0.45 -17.63 14.12
C VAL A 170 0.13 -18.95 14.67
N LYS A 171 0.45 -19.88 13.78
CA LYS A 171 1.17 -21.12 14.15
C LYS A 171 2.59 -20.79 14.61
N LYS A 172 2.87 -21.01 15.89
CA LYS A 172 4.22 -20.88 16.49
C LYS A 172 4.91 -22.24 16.61
N ASP A 173 4.97 -22.99 15.51
CA ASP A 173 5.49 -24.37 15.51
C ASP A 173 6.93 -24.44 16.03
N LYS A 174 7.76 -23.42 15.77
CA LYS A 174 9.13 -23.34 16.31
C LYS A 174 9.20 -23.27 17.84
N ASN A 175 8.15 -22.79 18.52
CA ASN A 175 8.11 -22.64 19.97
C ASN A 175 7.41 -23.82 20.68
N ARG A 176 6.76 -24.72 19.91
CA ARG A 176 5.95 -25.83 20.46
C ARG A 176 6.73 -27.14 20.64
N GLY A 177 7.83 -27.33 19.94
CA GLY A 177 8.45 -28.64 19.86
C GLY A 177 7.46 -29.66 19.30
N ASN A 178 7.55 -30.91 19.75
CA ASN A 178 6.67 -32.02 19.32
C ASN A 178 5.41 -32.20 20.20
N SER A 179 5.03 -31.19 20.98
CA SER A 179 3.87 -31.29 21.89
C SER A 179 2.55 -30.95 21.17
N VAL A 180 1.48 -31.60 21.57
CA VAL A 180 0.11 -31.36 21.08
C VAL A 180 -0.35 -29.96 21.48
N ILE A 181 -1.19 -29.33 20.66
CA ILE A 181 -1.74 -27.97 20.94
C ILE A 181 -2.48 -27.98 22.28
N GLY A 182 -2.16 -27.02 23.15
CA GLY A 182 -2.77 -26.90 24.48
C GLY A 182 -2.07 -27.69 25.57
N THR A 183 -0.96 -28.38 25.26
CA THR A 183 -0.17 -29.11 26.24
C THR A 183 1.16 -28.42 26.54
N SER A 184 1.64 -28.49 27.76
CA SER A 184 3.00 -28.11 28.16
C SER A 184 3.73 -29.27 28.82
N LEU A 185 5.03 -29.39 28.52
CA LEU A 185 5.88 -30.38 29.20
C LEU A 185 6.34 -29.81 30.54
N ARG A 186 6.03 -30.49 31.63
CA ARG A 186 6.71 -30.25 32.91
C ARG A 186 8.13 -30.81 32.87
N LYS A 187 9.01 -30.30 33.76
CA LYS A 187 10.41 -30.76 33.94
C LYS A 187 10.58 -32.30 34.10
N ASN A 188 9.50 -33.04 34.28
CA ASN A 188 9.49 -34.51 34.45
C ASN A 188 8.93 -35.27 33.24
N ASN A 189 8.93 -34.70 32.04
CA ASN A 189 8.44 -35.26 30.77
C ASN A 189 6.98 -35.81 30.79
N LYS A 190 6.12 -35.35 31.70
CA LYS A 190 4.68 -35.66 31.66
C LYS A 190 3.91 -34.56 30.98
N CYS A 191 3.12 -34.90 29.94
CA CYS A 191 2.15 -33.97 29.31
C CYS A 191 1.00 -33.69 30.29
N ILE A 192 0.58 -32.43 30.33
CA ILE A 192 -0.64 -31.98 31.02
C ILE A 192 -1.53 -31.31 29.97
N VAL A 193 -2.80 -31.62 30.03
CA VAL A 193 -3.86 -31.01 29.23
C VAL A 193 -4.33 -29.75 29.92
#